data_90f8b61580ae54ca423724ba5fe7f9b7
#
_entry.id   90f8b61580ae54ca423724ba5fe7f9b7
#
_cell.length_a   1.000
_cell.length_b   1.000
_cell.length_c   1.000
_cell.angle_alpha   90.00
_cell.angle_beta   90.00
_cell.angle_gamma   90.00
#
_symmetry.space_group_name_H-M   'P 1'
#
loop_
_entity.id
_entity.type
_entity.pdbx_description
1 polymer ?
#
loop_
_entity_poly.entity_id
_entity_poly.type
_entity_poly.pdbx_seq_one_letter_code
_entity_poly.pdbx_strand_id
1 'polypeptide(L)'
;LEQVAGMSDKVTLHTDGSDARAPSFALTRPDGEQHLRFAAIPLGHEFTSLVLALLWTGGHPPKVAEDTLAQIKALEPAQDLNFEVYMSLSCHNCPDVVQALSLMAIFNPRIRVTVIDGALFPQEIEAREIMGVPAVYLNGQFFASGRMTLEEILQKVDTGAAARDAGKLSSKAPFDVLVIGGGPAGATAAIYAARKGLSVTVVADRIGGQVKDTMDI
;
A
#
# COMPACT_ATOMS: atom_id res chain seq x y z
N LEU A 1 -3.27 24.31 1.54
CA LEU A 1 -4.31 23.67 0.70
C LEU A 1 -4.80 24.61 -0.39
N GLU A 2 -5.08 25.87 -0.11
CA GLU A 2 -5.52 26.88 -1.11
C GLU A 2 -4.60 26.94 -2.32
N GLN A 3 -3.28 26.97 -2.10
CA GLN A 3 -2.30 26.99 -3.19
C GLN A 3 -2.38 25.72 -4.06
N VAL A 4 -2.56 24.55 -3.44
CA VAL A 4 -2.69 23.27 -4.16
C VAL A 4 -4.01 23.22 -4.94
N ALA A 5 -5.12 23.65 -4.33
CA ALA A 5 -6.39 23.73 -5.00
C ALA A 5 -6.38 24.72 -6.17
N GLY A 6 -5.66 25.85 -6.02
CA GLY A 6 -5.51 26.84 -7.10
C GLY A 6 -4.65 26.39 -8.28
N MET A 7 -3.98 25.23 -8.21
CA MET A 7 -3.17 24.67 -9.30
C MET A 7 -4.01 23.89 -10.32
N SER A 8 -5.27 23.58 -10.01
CA SER A 8 -6.15 22.79 -10.89
C SER A 8 -7.61 23.15 -10.69
N ASP A 9 -8.35 23.35 -11.76
CA ASP A 9 -9.79 23.53 -11.79
C ASP A 9 -10.58 22.28 -11.39
N LYS A 10 -9.90 21.13 -11.27
CA LYS A 10 -10.48 19.85 -10.86
C LYS A 10 -10.44 19.64 -9.35
N VAL A 11 -9.80 20.54 -8.59
CA VAL A 11 -9.70 20.45 -7.13
C VAL A 11 -10.53 21.56 -6.50
N THR A 12 -11.55 21.19 -5.76
CA THR A 12 -12.38 22.13 -5.01
C THR A 12 -12.03 22.02 -3.52
N LEU A 13 -11.78 23.15 -2.87
CA LEU A 13 -11.51 23.22 -1.44
C LEU A 13 -12.79 23.62 -0.70
N HIS A 14 -13.22 22.79 0.25
CA HIS A 14 -14.27 23.08 1.22
C HIS A 14 -13.66 23.33 2.59
N THR A 15 -14.09 24.38 3.28
CA THR A 15 -13.54 24.81 4.59
C THR A 15 -14.54 24.73 5.73
N ASP A 16 -15.69 24.11 5.49
CA ASP A 16 -16.82 23.94 6.41
C ASP A 16 -16.80 22.59 7.17
N GLY A 17 -15.75 21.78 6.96
CA GLY A 17 -15.58 20.51 7.65
C GLY A 17 -15.17 20.68 9.12
N SER A 18 -15.50 19.69 9.94
CA SER A 18 -15.04 19.57 11.32
C SER A 18 -14.44 18.20 11.59
N ASP A 19 -13.41 18.15 12.41
CA ASP A 19 -12.78 16.91 12.85
C ASP A 19 -12.20 17.10 14.26
N ALA A 20 -12.12 15.99 15.01
CA ALA A 20 -11.52 16.01 16.35
C ALA A 20 -10.02 16.35 16.31
N ARG A 21 -9.34 15.98 15.20
CA ARG A 21 -7.94 16.34 14.95
C ARG A 21 -7.88 17.58 14.07
N ALA A 22 -7.35 18.67 14.59
CA ALA A 22 -7.10 19.91 13.85
C ALA A 22 -5.63 20.33 14.00
N PRO A 23 -4.93 20.65 12.90
CA PRO A 23 -5.42 20.73 11.52
C PRO A 23 -5.64 19.39 10.87
N SER A 24 -6.73 19.24 10.11
CA SER A 24 -6.98 18.07 9.28
C SER A 24 -7.81 18.40 8.04
N PHE A 25 -7.72 17.55 7.04
CA PHE A 25 -8.57 17.58 5.86
C PHE A 25 -8.78 16.17 5.31
N ALA A 26 -9.85 15.96 4.57
CA ALA A 26 -10.12 14.73 3.87
C ALA A 26 -10.09 14.94 2.35
N LEU A 27 -9.67 13.90 1.63
CA LEU A 27 -9.86 13.81 0.20
C LEU A 27 -11.18 13.10 -0.05
N THR A 28 -12.06 13.77 -0.78
CA THR A 28 -13.41 13.29 -1.10
C THR A 28 -13.49 13.12 -2.60
N ARG A 29 -14.01 11.97 -3.05
CA ARG A 29 -14.33 11.75 -4.46
C ARG A 29 -15.60 12.51 -4.84
N PRO A 30 -15.88 12.65 -6.16
CA PRO A 30 -17.14 13.25 -6.62
C PRO A 30 -18.40 12.54 -6.12
N ASP A 31 -18.33 11.25 -5.75
CA ASP A 31 -19.42 10.48 -5.12
C ASP A 31 -19.67 10.84 -3.66
N GLY A 32 -18.83 11.68 -3.06
CA GLY A 32 -18.97 12.18 -1.70
C GLY A 32 -18.34 11.31 -0.61
N GLU A 33 -17.74 10.17 -0.96
CA GLU A 33 -17.13 9.28 0.02
C GLU A 33 -15.73 9.74 0.47
N GLN A 34 -15.50 9.77 1.77
CA GLN A 34 -14.23 10.12 2.40
C GLN A 34 -13.52 8.87 2.89
N HIS A 35 -12.48 8.45 2.18
CA HIS A 35 -11.69 7.28 2.55
C HIS A 35 -10.30 7.62 3.07
N LEU A 36 -9.78 8.79 2.74
CA LEU A 36 -8.44 9.23 3.09
C LEU A 36 -8.48 10.59 3.79
N ARG A 37 -7.92 10.64 4.98
CA ARG A 37 -7.78 11.86 5.79
C ARG A 37 -6.33 12.11 6.15
N PHE A 38 -5.93 13.36 6.12
CA PHE A 38 -4.67 13.84 6.67
C PHE A 38 -4.96 14.69 7.91
N ALA A 39 -4.62 14.20 9.08
CA ALA A 39 -4.48 14.97 10.31
C ALA A 39 -3.03 15.47 10.38
N ALA A 40 -2.67 16.32 9.43
CA ALA A 40 -1.32 16.77 9.14
C ALA A 40 -1.34 17.98 8.22
N ILE A 41 -0.17 18.66 8.12
CA ILE A 41 0.16 19.58 7.04
C ILE A 41 1.23 18.85 6.19
N PRO A 42 0.84 18.04 5.18
CA PRO A 42 1.74 17.13 4.49
C PRO A 42 2.74 17.88 3.58
N LEU A 43 3.80 18.36 4.21
CA LEU A 43 4.96 18.98 3.59
C LEU A 43 6.19 18.05 3.75
N GLY A 44 7.38 18.56 3.45
CA GLY A 44 8.59 17.75 3.55
C GLY A 44 8.50 16.47 2.75
N HIS A 45 8.83 15.34 3.35
CA HIS A 45 8.80 14.04 2.68
C HIS A 45 7.39 13.57 2.31
N GLU A 46 6.34 14.07 3.00
CA GLU A 46 4.95 13.67 2.74
C GLU A 46 4.23 14.51 1.66
N PHE A 47 4.88 15.54 1.11
CA PHE A 47 4.27 16.32 0.03
C PHE A 47 3.96 15.45 -1.20
N THR A 48 4.86 14.54 -1.56
CA THR A 48 4.64 13.59 -2.65
C THR A 48 3.46 12.67 -2.37
N SER A 49 3.28 12.24 -1.12
CA SER A 49 2.13 11.41 -0.72
C SER A 49 0.80 12.14 -0.92
N LEU A 50 0.73 13.43 -0.59
CA LEU A 50 -0.44 14.26 -0.87
C LEU A 50 -0.72 14.37 -2.38
N VAL A 51 0.32 14.67 -3.17
CA VAL A 51 0.16 14.83 -4.63
C VAL A 51 -0.32 13.55 -5.28
N LEU A 52 0.26 12.41 -4.92
CA LEU A 52 -0.16 11.11 -5.43
C LEU A 52 -1.60 10.77 -5.01
N ALA A 53 -1.97 11.05 -3.76
CA ALA A 53 -3.32 10.82 -3.27
C ALA A 53 -4.36 11.65 -4.05
N LEU A 54 -4.06 12.91 -4.35
CA LEU A 54 -4.91 13.77 -5.19
C LEU A 54 -5.05 13.23 -6.61
N LEU A 55 -3.93 12.82 -7.23
CA LEU A 55 -3.92 12.26 -8.57
C LEU A 55 -4.76 10.98 -8.65
N TRP A 56 -4.58 10.06 -7.72
CA TRP A 56 -5.33 8.80 -7.69
C TRP A 56 -6.81 9.02 -7.39
N THR A 57 -7.14 9.91 -6.47
CA THR A 57 -8.53 10.31 -6.20
C THR A 57 -9.19 10.93 -7.43
N GLY A 58 -8.44 11.69 -8.22
CA GLY A 58 -8.86 12.25 -9.49
C GLY A 58 -8.89 11.26 -10.67
N GLY A 59 -8.59 9.96 -10.42
CA GLY A 59 -8.68 8.90 -11.43
C GLY A 59 -7.39 8.66 -12.23
N HIS A 60 -6.26 9.32 -11.86
CA HIS A 60 -4.98 9.00 -12.49
C HIS A 60 -4.52 7.58 -12.10
N PRO A 61 -4.11 6.73 -13.06
CA PRO A 61 -3.72 5.35 -12.77
C PRO A 61 -2.44 5.31 -11.91
N PRO A 62 -2.42 4.48 -10.85
CA PRO A 62 -1.21 4.29 -10.06
C PRO A 62 -0.17 3.45 -10.81
N LYS A 63 1.10 3.68 -10.50
CA LYS A 63 2.22 2.88 -11.04
C LYS A 63 2.48 1.64 -10.17
N VAL A 64 1.52 0.73 -10.13
CA VAL A 64 1.63 -0.58 -9.46
C VAL A 64 1.26 -1.68 -10.44
N ALA A 65 1.64 -2.92 -10.14
CA ALA A 65 1.28 -4.06 -10.97
C ALA A 65 -0.26 -4.21 -11.05
N GLU A 66 -0.78 -4.57 -12.21
CA GLU A 66 -2.22 -4.74 -12.42
C GLU A 66 -2.83 -5.78 -11.46
N ASP A 67 -2.10 -6.87 -11.20
CA ASP A 67 -2.52 -7.91 -10.26
C ASP A 67 -2.63 -7.38 -8.83
N THR A 68 -1.69 -6.52 -8.39
CA THR A 68 -1.72 -5.88 -7.07
C THR A 68 -2.93 -4.94 -6.96
N LEU A 69 -3.19 -4.15 -7.99
CA LEU A 69 -4.36 -3.27 -8.01
C LEU A 69 -5.67 -4.06 -8.02
N ALA A 70 -5.72 -5.17 -8.78
CA ALA A 70 -6.86 -6.08 -8.79
C ALA A 70 -7.09 -6.72 -7.41
N GLN A 71 -6.01 -7.10 -6.72
CA GLN A 71 -6.08 -7.64 -5.36
C GLN A 71 -6.65 -6.61 -4.37
N ILE A 72 -6.19 -5.36 -4.42
CA ILE A 72 -6.73 -4.28 -3.57
C ILE A 72 -8.24 -4.13 -3.79
N LYS A 73 -8.67 -4.05 -5.05
CA LYS A 73 -10.09 -3.89 -5.41
C LYS A 73 -10.96 -5.08 -5.00
N ALA A 74 -10.40 -6.28 -5.06
CA ALA A 74 -11.07 -7.53 -4.74
C ALA A 74 -11.00 -7.90 -3.24
N LEU A 75 -10.30 -7.10 -2.42
CA LEU A 75 -10.19 -7.36 -0.99
C LEU A 75 -11.55 -7.14 -0.32
N GLU A 76 -12.12 -8.21 0.22
CA GLU A 76 -13.38 -8.21 0.96
C GLU A 76 -13.13 -8.61 2.42
N PRO A 77 -12.67 -7.68 3.27
CA PRO A 77 -12.42 -7.98 4.67
C PRO A 77 -13.74 -8.25 5.41
N ALA A 78 -13.69 -9.09 6.45
CA ALA A 78 -14.85 -9.42 7.27
C ALA A 78 -15.47 -8.16 7.94
N GLN A 79 -14.66 -7.15 8.23
CA GLN A 79 -15.06 -5.84 8.73
C GLN A 79 -14.28 -4.75 8.00
N ASP A 80 -14.77 -3.52 8.01
CA ASP A 80 -14.07 -2.39 7.43
C ASP A 80 -12.70 -2.19 8.09
N LEU A 81 -11.70 -1.87 7.29
CA LEU A 81 -10.34 -1.66 7.73
C LEU A 81 -10.09 -0.17 7.92
N ASN A 82 -10.01 0.27 9.18
CA ASN A 82 -9.71 1.65 9.52
C ASN A 82 -8.25 1.74 9.98
N PHE A 83 -7.39 2.23 9.10
CA PHE A 83 -5.98 2.44 9.40
C PHE A 83 -5.72 3.84 9.96
N GLU A 84 -4.88 3.90 10.95
CA GLU A 84 -4.24 5.13 11.44
C GLU A 84 -2.73 4.95 11.27
N VAL A 85 -2.10 5.83 10.51
CA VAL A 85 -0.65 5.81 10.30
C VAL A 85 -0.03 7.07 10.89
N TYR A 86 0.76 6.88 11.94
CA TYR A 86 1.54 7.94 12.57
C TYR A 86 2.85 8.10 11.81
N MET A 87 3.12 9.33 11.39
CA MET A 87 4.29 9.68 10.59
C MET A 87 4.97 10.95 11.12
N SER A 88 6.12 11.30 10.56
CA SER A 88 6.80 12.58 10.74
C SER A 88 7.22 13.13 9.38
N LEU A 89 7.15 14.45 9.22
CA LEU A 89 7.54 15.13 7.98
C LEU A 89 9.02 14.96 7.61
N SER A 90 9.86 14.61 8.59
CA SER A 90 11.29 14.34 8.40
C SER A 90 11.64 12.85 8.26
N CYS A 91 10.63 11.96 8.33
CA CYS A 91 10.82 10.52 8.25
C CYS A 91 10.97 10.06 6.80
N HIS A 92 12.10 9.45 6.43
CA HIS A 92 12.35 8.99 5.07
C HIS A 92 11.57 7.71 4.69
N ASN A 93 11.20 6.89 5.67
CA ASN A 93 10.50 5.63 5.45
C ASN A 93 8.98 5.77 5.53
N CYS A 94 8.47 6.89 6.04
CA CYS A 94 7.04 7.11 6.21
C CYS A 94 6.27 7.19 4.88
N PRO A 95 6.78 7.86 3.84
CA PRO A 95 6.07 7.98 2.57
C PRO A 95 5.70 6.65 1.93
N ASP A 96 6.56 5.63 2.02
CA ASP A 96 6.27 4.31 1.45
C ASP A 96 4.99 3.71 2.06
N VAL A 97 4.86 3.78 3.38
CA VAL A 97 3.70 3.24 4.11
C VAL A 97 2.46 4.11 3.92
N VAL A 98 2.62 5.44 3.97
CA VAL A 98 1.52 6.38 3.75
C VAL A 98 0.94 6.23 2.34
N GLN A 99 1.79 6.13 1.32
CA GLN A 99 1.35 5.96 -0.07
C GLN A 99 0.68 4.60 -0.29
N ALA A 100 1.23 3.53 0.26
CA ALA A 100 0.63 2.19 0.17
C ALA A 100 -0.78 2.16 0.77
N LEU A 101 -0.94 2.66 2.00
CA LEU A 101 -2.24 2.71 2.67
C LEU A 101 -3.22 3.67 1.95
N SER A 102 -2.74 4.83 1.49
CA SER A 102 -3.56 5.78 0.73
C SER A 102 -4.09 5.16 -0.58
N LEU A 103 -3.23 4.42 -1.28
CA LEU A 103 -3.62 3.70 -2.48
C LEU A 103 -4.73 2.68 -2.16
N MET A 104 -4.56 1.90 -1.11
CA MET A 104 -5.56 0.92 -0.68
C MET A 104 -6.91 1.59 -0.37
N ALA A 105 -6.92 2.70 0.37
CA ALA A 105 -8.14 3.43 0.71
C ALA A 105 -8.83 4.03 -0.52
N ILE A 106 -8.06 4.51 -1.49
CA ILE A 106 -8.62 5.12 -2.72
C ILE A 106 -9.25 4.06 -3.62
N PHE A 107 -8.70 2.85 -3.68
CA PHE A 107 -9.17 1.81 -4.59
C PHE A 107 -10.08 0.75 -3.95
N ASN A 108 -10.26 0.78 -2.63
CA ASN A 108 -11.19 -0.13 -1.94
C ASN A 108 -12.08 0.63 -0.96
N PRO A 109 -13.41 0.62 -1.14
CA PRO A 109 -14.35 1.39 -0.32
C PRO A 109 -14.46 0.89 1.14
N ARG A 110 -13.98 -0.32 1.44
CA ARG A 110 -13.98 -0.88 2.79
C ARG A 110 -12.71 -0.54 3.58
N ILE A 111 -11.83 0.28 3.00
CA ILE A 111 -10.58 0.72 3.65
C ILE A 111 -10.63 2.22 3.86
N ARG A 112 -10.39 2.64 5.10
CA ARG A 112 -10.24 4.05 5.48
C ARG A 112 -8.85 4.26 6.07
N VAL A 113 -8.26 5.40 5.78
CA VAL A 113 -6.93 5.75 6.26
C VAL A 113 -6.91 7.16 6.82
N THR A 114 -6.36 7.30 8.01
CA THR A 114 -6.01 8.59 8.60
C THR A 114 -4.50 8.66 8.75
N VAL A 115 -3.87 9.62 8.06
CA VAL A 115 -2.45 9.94 8.17
C VAL A 115 -2.29 11.00 9.25
N ILE A 116 -1.48 10.73 10.27
CA ILE A 116 -1.38 11.56 11.48
C ILE A 116 0.07 12.00 11.66
N ASP A 117 0.28 13.31 11.70
CA ASP A 117 1.59 13.85 12.05
C ASP A 117 1.76 13.80 13.58
N GLY A 118 2.65 12.93 14.04
CA GLY A 118 2.91 12.74 15.46
C GLY A 118 3.38 14.01 16.18
N ALA A 119 4.00 14.96 15.46
CA ALA A 119 4.41 16.23 16.03
C ALA A 119 3.23 17.17 16.37
N LEU A 120 2.11 17.03 15.65
CA LEU A 120 0.88 17.80 15.91
C LEU A 120 0.01 17.17 16.99
N PHE A 121 0.14 15.85 17.21
CA PHE A 121 -0.68 15.10 18.16
C PHE A 121 0.18 14.33 19.18
N PRO A 122 1.04 15.00 19.96
CA PRO A 122 1.98 14.35 20.88
C PRO A 122 1.27 13.51 21.96
N GLN A 123 0.06 13.91 22.38
CA GLN A 123 -0.71 13.17 23.38
C GLN A 123 -1.14 11.79 22.88
N GLU A 124 -1.41 11.65 21.57
CA GLU A 124 -1.73 10.34 20.98
C GLU A 124 -0.47 9.47 20.88
N ILE A 125 0.69 10.07 20.56
CA ILE A 125 1.98 9.39 20.56
C ILE A 125 2.30 8.83 21.95
N GLU A 126 2.14 9.65 22.99
CA GLU A 126 2.39 9.27 24.37
C GLU A 126 1.40 8.19 24.85
N ALA A 127 0.10 8.39 24.62
CA ALA A 127 -0.95 7.47 25.05
C ALA A 127 -0.83 6.07 24.38
N ARG A 128 -0.27 5.99 23.20
CA ARG A 128 -0.04 4.74 22.46
C ARG A 128 1.40 4.21 22.59
N GLU A 129 2.25 4.87 23.36
CA GLU A 129 3.66 4.51 23.57
C GLU A 129 4.42 4.33 22.24
N ILE A 130 4.18 5.21 21.25
CA ILE A 130 4.80 5.12 19.93
C ILE A 130 6.26 5.55 20.03
N MET A 131 7.17 4.61 19.90
CA MET A 131 8.62 4.83 20.01
C MET A 131 9.29 5.21 18.69
N GLY A 132 8.59 5.06 17.57
CA GLY A 132 9.14 5.38 16.25
C GLY A 132 8.08 5.37 15.16
N VAL A 133 8.38 6.05 14.06
CA VAL A 133 7.49 6.19 12.90
C VAL A 133 8.15 5.63 11.63
N PRO A 134 7.36 5.10 10.68
CA PRO A 134 5.90 5.01 10.71
C PRO A 134 5.40 3.97 11.72
N ALA A 135 4.28 4.26 12.40
CA ALA A 135 3.58 3.32 13.25
C ALA A 135 2.13 3.21 12.76
N VAL A 136 1.67 2.00 12.53
CA VAL A 136 0.36 1.73 11.92
C VAL A 136 -0.52 1.01 12.93
N TYR A 137 -1.76 1.49 13.06
CA TYR A 137 -2.83 0.87 13.81
C TYR A 137 -3.96 0.49 12.87
N LEU A 138 -4.57 -0.64 13.11
CA LEU A 138 -5.74 -1.13 12.38
C LEU A 138 -6.89 -1.35 13.36
N ASN A 139 -8.01 -0.67 13.13
CA ASN A 139 -9.19 -0.73 14.00
C ASN A 139 -8.83 -0.47 15.48
N GLY A 140 -7.93 0.49 15.72
CA GLY A 140 -7.47 0.87 17.06
C GLY A 140 -6.41 -0.05 17.68
N GLN A 141 -6.07 -1.17 17.05
CA GLN A 141 -5.04 -2.10 17.53
C GLN A 141 -3.71 -1.86 16.79
N PHE A 142 -2.59 -2.04 17.49
CA PHE A 142 -1.27 -1.98 16.86
C PHE A 142 -1.17 -3.03 15.75
N PHE A 143 -0.80 -2.59 14.56
CA PHE A 143 -0.68 -3.43 13.37
C PHE A 143 0.78 -3.69 12.99
N ALA A 144 1.58 -2.63 12.90
CA ALA A 144 3.00 -2.73 12.56
C ALA A 144 3.72 -1.39 12.78
N SER A 145 5.05 -1.43 12.82
CA SER A 145 5.90 -0.25 12.80
C SER A 145 7.09 -0.45 11.86
N GLY A 146 7.69 0.66 11.42
CA GLY A 146 8.78 0.67 10.46
C GLY A 146 8.30 0.60 9.01
N ARG A 147 9.27 0.55 8.09
CA ARG A 147 9.01 0.50 6.66
C ARG A 147 8.27 -0.78 6.29
N MET A 148 7.24 -0.67 5.49
CA MET A 148 6.52 -1.79 4.88
C MET A 148 6.19 -1.48 3.43
N THR A 149 6.24 -2.50 2.59
CA THR A 149 5.77 -2.41 1.21
C THR A 149 4.26 -2.63 1.13
N LEU A 150 3.67 -2.24 0.01
CA LEU A 150 2.25 -2.49 -0.27
C LEU A 150 1.91 -3.99 -0.19
N GLU A 151 2.78 -4.84 -0.74
CA GLU A 151 2.62 -6.29 -0.76
C GLU A 151 2.63 -6.88 0.65
N GLU A 152 3.53 -6.41 1.53
CA GLU A 152 3.59 -6.83 2.92
C GLU A 152 2.33 -6.44 3.70
N ILE A 153 1.79 -5.25 3.45
CA ILE A 153 0.53 -4.81 4.06
C ILE A 153 -0.63 -5.68 3.56
N LEU A 154 -0.72 -5.89 2.24
CA LEU A 154 -1.76 -6.73 1.64
C LEU A 154 -1.72 -8.16 2.17
N GLN A 155 -0.53 -8.75 2.27
CA GLN A 155 -0.37 -10.11 2.81
C GLN A 155 -0.91 -10.25 4.24
N LYS A 156 -0.77 -9.19 5.06
CA LYS A 156 -1.27 -9.18 6.44
C LYS A 156 -2.79 -9.04 6.54
N VAL A 157 -3.42 -8.32 5.63
CA VAL A 157 -4.87 -8.03 5.69
C VAL A 157 -5.72 -8.94 4.81
N ASP A 158 -5.14 -9.52 3.77
CA ASP A 158 -5.84 -10.39 2.83
C ASP A 158 -5.83 -11.86 3.29
N THR A 159 -6.62 -12.14 4.31
CA THR A 159 -6.76 -13.51 4.84
C THR A 159 -7.36 -14.50 3.84
N GLY A 160 -7.98 -14.02 2.78
CA GLY A 160 -8.54 -14.84 1.70
C GLY A 160 -7.60 -15.09 0.53
N ALA A 161 -6.42 -14.46 0.49
CA ALA A 161 -5.46 -14.57 -0.63
C ALA A 161 -5.07 -16.02 -0.90
N ALA A 162 -4.70 -16.76 0.15
CA ALA A 162 -4.28 -18.15 0.03
C ALA A 162 -5.36 -19.05 -0.58
N ALA A 163 -6.63 -18.86 -0.23
CA ALA A 163 -7.74 -19.63 -0.78
C ALA A 163 -8.00 -19.28 -2.26
N ARG A 164 -7.93 -17.98 -2.61
CA ARG A 164 -8.07 -17.52 -4.00
C ARG A 164 -6.93 -18.01 -4.88
N ASP A 165 -5.70 -17.96 -4.38
CA ASP A 165 -4.51 -18.43 -5.10
C ASP A 165 -4.52 -19.96 -5.26
N ALA A 166 -4.94 -20.70 -4.24
CA ALA A 166 -5.16 -22.14 -4.35
C ALA A 166 -6.22 -22.47 -5.40
N GLY A 167 -7.32 -21.71 -5.46
CA GLY A 167 -8.35 -21.84 -6.50
C GLY A 167 -7.82 -21.57 -7.91
N LYS A 168 -7.03 -20.51 -8.09
CA LYS A 168 -6.38 -20.18 -9.36
C LYS A 168 -5.37 -21.26 -9.78
N LEU A 169 -4.59 -21.79 -8.83
CA LEU A 169 -3.65 -22.89 -9.10
C LEU A 169 -4.37 -24.17 -9.48
N SER A 170 -5.46 -24.51 -8.77
CA SER A 170 -6.26 -25.71 -9.06
C SER A 170 -6.96 -25.68 -10.42
N SER A 171 -7.21 -24.48 -10.96
CA SER A 171 -7.82 -24.30 -12.30
C SER A 171 -6.81 -24.34 -13.44
N LYS A 172 -5.52 -24.33 -13.16
CA LYS A 172 -4.48 -24.43 -14.20
C LYS A 172 -4.25 -25.89 -14.60
N ALA A 173 -3.97 -26.10 -15.89
CA ALA A 173 -3.53 -27.39 -16.35
C ALA A 173 -2.23 -27.80 -15.61
N PRO A 174 -2.04 -29.10 -15.32
CA PRO A 174 -0.80 -29.56 -14.71
C PRO A 174 0.42 -29.19 -15.57
N PHE A 175 1.48 -28.76 -14.90
CA PHE A 175 2.76 -28.52 -15.56
C PHE A 175 3.59 -29.81 -15.61
N ASP A 176 4.37 -29.99 -16.68
CA ASP A 176 5.28 -31.13 -16.79
C ASP A 176 6.45 -31.00 -15.82
N VAL A 177 6.87 -29.77 -15.52
CA VAL A 177 8.03 -29.48 -14.65
C VAL A 177 7.70 -28.35 -13.68
N LEU A 178 7.92 -28.61 -12.39
CA LEU A 178 7.91 -27.62 -11.33
C LEU A 178 9.36 -27.35 -10.87
N VAL A 179 9.81 -26.11 -11.02
CA VAL A 179 11.12 -25.67 -10.53
C VAL A 179 10.92 -24.89 -9.22
N ILE A 180 11.58 -25.30 -8.16
CA ILE A 180 11.58 -24.61 -6.87
C ILE A 180 12.88 -23.83 -6.73
N GLY A 181 12.79 -22.52 -6.70
CA GLY A 181 13.91 -21.59 -6.60
C GLY A 181 14.12 -20.76 -7.86
N GLY A 182 14.25 -19.42 -7.68
CA GLY A 182 14.41 -18.42 -8.75
C GLY A 182 15.84 -17.99 -9.02
N GLY A 183 16.83 -18.68 -8.45
CA GLY A 183 18.25 -18.42 -8.68
C GLY A 183 18.74 -18.90 -10.06
N PRO A 184 20.06 -18.75 -10.37
CA PRO A 184 20.61 -19.13 -11.67
C PRO A 184 20.35 -20.60 -12.04
N ALA A 185 20.46 -21.49 -11.08
CA ALA A 185 20.20 -22.93 -11.29
C ALA A 185 18.75 -23.20 -11.68
N GLY A 186 17.78 -22.61 -10.94
CA GLY A 186 16.37 -22.76 -11.23
C GLY A 186 15.99 -22.11 -12.58
N ALA A 187 16.48 -20.92 -12.86
CA ALA A 187 16.27 -20.25 -14.13
C ALA A 187 16.79 -21.09 -15.30
N THR A 188 18.02 -21.65 -15.16
CA THR A 188 18.60 -22.52 -16.17
C THR A 188 17.77 -23.78 -16.38
N ALA A 189 17.36 -24.45 -15.31
CA ALA A 189 16.52 -25.64 -15.40
C ALA A 189 15.20 -25.36 -16.12
N ALA A 190 14.54 -24.24 -15.79
CA ALA A 190 13.29 -23.84 -16.42
C ALA A 190 13.46 -23.55 -17.92
N ILE A 191 14.51 -22.82 -18.29
CA ILE A 191 14.82 -22.51 -19.70
C ILE A 191 15.06 -23.80 -20.50
N TYR A 192 15.86 -24.71 -19.96
CA TYR A 192 16.16 -25.96 -20.70
C TYR A 192 14.97 -26.88 -20.81
N ALA A 193 14.13 -26.98 -19.78
CA ALA A 193 12.89 -27.74 -19.84
C ALA A 193 11.91 -27.15 -20.88
N ALA A 194 11.73 -25.83 -20.87
CA ALA A 194 10.89 -25.13 -21.84
C ALA A 194 11.39 -25.30 -23.28
N ARG A 195 12.71 -25.27 -23.50
CA ARG A 195 13.34 -25.52 -24.82
C ARG A 195 13.06 -26.93 -25.33
N LYS A 196 12.78 -27.88 -24.46
CA LYS A 196 12.38 -29.24 -24.80
C LYS A 196 10.89 -29.38 -25.07
N GLY A 197 10.13 -28.28 -25.07
CA GLY A 197 8.70 -28.27 -25.28
C GLY A 197 7.85 -28.65 -24.06
N LEU A 198 8.49 -28.74 -22.87
CA LEU A 198 7.77 -29.04 -21.65
C LEU A 198 7.11 -27.76 -21.08
N SER A 199 5.92 -27.92 -20.53
CA SER A 199 5.28 -26.86 -19.76
C SER A 199 5.96 -26.73 -18.41
N VAL A 200 6.43 -25.52 -18.07
CA VAL A 200 7.24 -25.28 -16.87
C VAL A 200 6.65 -24.19 -16.01
N THR A 201 6.61 -24.41 -14.71
CA THR A 201 6.35 -23.34 -13.74
C THR A 201 7.52 -23.21 -12.77
N VAL A 202 7.78 -21.98 -12.31
CA VAL A 202 8.84 -21.67 -11.33
C VAL A 202 8.17 -21.08 -10.09
N VAL A 203 8.49 -21.67 -8.93
CA VAL A 203 8.08 -21.13 -7.62
C VAL A 203 9.33 -20.61 -6.90
N ALA A 204 9.32 -19.33 -6.56
CA ALA A 204 10.46 -18.67 -5.91
C ALA A 204 9.99 -17.44 -5.16
N ASP A 205 10.63 -17.13 -4.03
CA ASP A 205 10.41 -15.87 -3.30
C ASP A 205 10.84 -14.64 -4.13
N ARG A 206 11.93 -14.80 -4.90
CA ARG A 206 12.41 -13.76 -5.83
C ARG A 206 13.14 -14.39 -7.04
N ILE A 207 12.97 -13.75 -8.19
CA ILE A 207 13.74 -14.11 -9.39
C ILE A 207 15.11 -13.47 -9.34
N GLY A 208 16.16 -14.25 -9.67
CA GLY A 208 17.56 -13.88 -9.64
C GLY A 208 18.33 -14.43 -8.43
N GLY A 209 17.64 -14.71 -7.31
CA GLY A 209 18.26 -15.28 -6.11
C GLY A 209 19.44 -14.45 -5.60
N GLN A 210 20.48 -15.11 -5.11
CA GLN A 210 21.68 -14.48 -4.53
C GLN A 210 22.50 -13.63 -5.52
N VAL A 211 22.35 -13.82 -6.84
CA VAL A 211 23.05 -13.00 -7.83
C VAL A 211 22.69 -11.53 -7.71
N LYS A 212 21.46 -11.23 -7.31
CA LYS A 212 21.03 -9.83 -7.08
C LYS A 212 21.71 -9.17 -5.88
N ASP A 213 22.19 -9.97 -4.94
CA ASP A 213 22.87 -9.47 -3.73
C ASP A 213 24.35 -9.21 -3.98
N THR A 214 24.91 -9.70 -5.12
CA THR A 214 26.33 -9.60 -5.48
C THR A 214 26.61 -8.64 -6.63
N MET A 215 25.59 -7.87 -7.09
CA MET A 215 25.74 -6.95 -8.23
C MET A 215 26.47 -5.63 -7.89
N ASP A 216 26.97 -5.48 -6.66
CA ASP A 216 27.78 -4.35 -6.22
C ASP A 216 29.30 -4.67 -6.21
N ILE A 217 29.77 -5.56 -7.08
CA ILE A 217 31.19 -5.86 -7.27
C ILE A 217 31.67 -5.22 -8.58
#